data_792d497a262db057e381e88dfd92aefa
#
_entry.id   792d497a262db057e381e88dfd92aefa
#
_cell.length_a   1.000
_cell.length_b   1.000
_cell.length_c   1.000
_cell.angle_alpha   90.00
_cell.angle_beta   90.00
_cell.angle_gamma   90.00
#
_symmetry.space_group_name_H-M   'P 1'
#
loop_
_entity.id
_entity.type
_entity.pdbx_description
1 polymer ?
#
loop_
_entity_poly.entity_id
_entity_poly.type
_entity_poly.pdbx_seq_one_letter_code
_entity_poly.pdbx_strand_id
1 'polypeptide(L)'
;MNFAVLPPEINSARLTIGAGLGPMLEAANAWQGLAGELGSAASAFSSVTTDLVSGGWQGAASTAMASAAAPYLKWLTTAAAQAGQAATQVRLAAAAFEAALAATVHPAAISANRSQFVSLVVSNLLGQNAPAIAAAEAAYEQMWAQDVAAMFGYRSGAESIAAALTPFPLQAAGSVVTANLGFANVGFRNFGNGNVGDYNLGSGNLGSENVGGSNIGSGNIGFGNSGPALTAALNNIGFGNTGSNNIGFGNSGN
;
A
#
# COMPACT_ATOMS: atom_id res chain seq x y z
N MET A 1 -16.49 -18.66 -6.65
CA MET A 1 -17.94 -18.70 -6.33
C MET A 1 -18.69 -19.00 -7.63
N ASN A 2 -19.66 -19.88 -7.63
CA ASN A 2 -20.43 -20.22 -8.84
C ASN A 2 -21.81 -19.55 -8.74
N PHE A 3 -22.02 -18.50 -9.52
CA PHE A 3 -23.27 -17.70 -9.53
C PHE A 3 -24.43 -18.45 -10.23
N ALA A 4 -24.11 -19.42 -11.10
CA ALA A 4 -25.13 -20.20 -11.81
C ALA A 4 -25.96 -21.12 -10.93
N VAL A 5 -25.47 -21.45 -9.71
CA VAL A 5 -26.23 -22.26 -8.74
C VAL A 5 -27.08 -21.41 -7.79
N LEU A 6 -27.00 -20.10 -7.87
CA LEU A 6 -27.76 -19.16 -7.05
C LEU A 6 -28.94 -18.62 -7.85
N PRO A 7 -30.15 -18.65 -7.30
CA PRO A 7 -31.31 -18.09 -8.01
C PRO A 7 -31.20 -16.57 -8.17
N PRO A 8 -31.97 -15.98 -9.11
CA PRO A 8 -31.88 -14.56 -9.42
C PRO A 8 -32.17 -13.66 -8.22
N GLU A 9 -33.03 -14.08 -7.30
CA GLU A 9 -33.31 -13.34 -6.04
C GLU A 9 -32.03 -13.11 -5.22
N ILE A 10 -31.13 -14.09 -5.19
CA ILE A 10 -29.87 -14.01 -4.42
C ILE A 10 -28.84 -13.20 -5.21
N ASN A 11 -28.69 -13.44 -6.51
CA ASN A 11 -27.72 -12.70 -7.34
C ASN A 11 -28.08 -11.21 -7.40
N SER A 12 -29.33 -10.87 -7.67
CA SER A 12 -29.83 -9.49 -7.69
C SER A 12 -29.70 -8.80 -6.31
N ALA A 13 -30.08 -9.48 -5.23
CA ALA A 13 -29.95 -8.93 -3.87
C ALA A 13 -28.51 -8.60 -3.52
N ARG A 14 -27.53 -9.41 -3.91
CA ARG A 14 -26.10 -9.18 -3.64
C ARG A 14 -25.55 -7.90 -4.27
N LEU A 15 -26.07 -7.50 -5.42
CA LEU A 15 -25.67 -6.26 -6.08
C LEU A 15 -26.45 -5.05 -5.58
N THR A 16 -27.72 -5.23 -5.18
CA THR A 16 -28.56 -4.12 -4.74
C THR A 16 -28.46 -3.80 -3.25
N ILE A 17 -28.07 -4.79 -2.42
CA ILE A 17 -27.93 -4.61 -0.97
C ILE A 17 -26.46 -4.32 -0.65
N GLY A 18 -26.14 -3.10 -0.24
CA GLY A 18 -24.77 -2.73 0.13
C GLY A 18 -24.58 -1.22 0.23
N ALA A 19 -23.34 -0.83 0.47
CA ALA A 19 -22.96 0.58 0.61
C ALA A 19 -22.97 1.36 -0.73
N GLY A 20 -23.17 0.67 -1.85
CA GLY A 20 -23.15 1.27 -3.17
C GLY A 20 -21.78 1.79 -3.61
N LEU A 21 -21.80 2.79 -4.50
CA LEU A 21 -20.59 3.39 -5.09
C LEU A 21 -19.85 4.36 -4.17
N GLY A 22 -20.53 4.94 -3.16
CA GLY A 22 -20.01 6.01 -2.33
C GLY A 22 -18.61 5.74 -1.78
N PRO A 23 -18.40 4.65 -1.02
CA PRO A 23 -17.09 4.36 -0.43
C PRO A 23 -15.96 4.17 -1.44
N MET A 24 -16.26 3.62 -2.63
CA MET A 24 -15.26 3.47 -3.70
C MET A 24 -14.86 4.83 -4.28
N LEU A 25 -15.80 5.72 -4.51
CA LEU A 25 -15.52 7.05 -5.05
C LEU A 25 -14.77 7.91 -4.03
N GLU A 26 -15.10 7.81 -2.74
CA GLU A 26 -14.36 8.47 -1.66
C GLU A 26 -12.92 7.95 -1.59
N ALA A 27 -12.71 6.64 -1.65
CA ALA A 27 -11.38 6.05 -1.70
C ALA A 27 -10.59 6.51 -2.94
N ALA A 28 -11.21 6.56 -4.11
CA ALA A 28 -10.57 7.07 -5.33
C ALA A 28 -10.13 8.53 -5.20
N ASN A 29 -10.96 9.36 -4.56
CA ASN A 29 -10.63 10.77 -4.32
C ASN A 29 -9.50 10.92 -3.29
N ALA A 30 -9.48 10.11 -2.23
CA ALA A 30 -8.39 10.07 -1.26
C ALA A 30 -7.05 9.68 -1.91
N TRP A 31 -7.04 8.65 -2.76
CA TRP A 31 -5.86 8.26 -3.53
C TRP A 31 -5.40 9.35 -4.50
N GLN A 32 -6.32 10.04 -5.15
CA GLN A 32 -6.00 11.17 -6.03
C GLN A 32 -5.41 12.35 -5.26
N GLY A 33 -5.95 12.65 -4.08
CA GLY A 33 -5.39 13.66 -3.17
C GLY A 33 -3.96 13.33 -2.77
N LEU A 34 -3.71 12.10 -2.34
CA LEU A 34 -2.37 11.63 -1.99
C LEU A 34 -1.40 11.73 -3.17
N ALA A 35 -1.83 11.40 -4.39
CA ALA A 35 -1.01 11.56 -5.59
C ALA A 35 -0.60 13.03 -5.81
N GLY A 36 -1.52 13.96 -5.61
CA GLY A 36 -1.27 15.40 -5.71
C GLY A 36 -0.29 15.91 -4.65
N GLU A 37 -0.46 15.50 -3.40
CA GLU A 37 0.42 15.87 -2.29
C GLU A 37 1.84 15.35 -2.49
N LEU A 38 1.99 14.07 -2.88
CA LEU A 38 3.31 13.48 -3.18
C LEU A 38 3.98 14.15 -4.38
N GLY A 39 3.22 14.50 -5.43
CA GLY A 39 3.73 15.26 -6.57
C GLY A 39 4.20 16.66 -6.18
N SER A 40 3.45 17.34 -5.33
CA SER A 40 3.82 18.64 -4.79
C SER A 40 5.09 18.57 -3.92
N ALA A 41 5.18 17.56 -3.06
CA ALA A 41 6.37 17.32 -2.24
C ALA A 41 7.61 17.00 -3.12
N ALA A 42 7.46 16.21 -4.18
CA ALA A 42 8.52 15.92 -5.13
C ALA A 42 9.02 17.20 -5.82
N SER A 43 8.10 18.05 -6.26
CA SER A 43 8.42 19.32 -6.92
C SER A 43 9.14 20.29 -5.98
N ALA A 44 8.64 20.44 -4.75
CA ALA A 44 9.27 21.30 -3.74
C ALA A 44 10.67 20.80 -3.37
N PHE A 45 10.84 19.50 -3.15
CA PHE A 45 12.15 18.90 -2.85
C PHE A 45 13.14 19.07 -4.01
N SER A 46 12.68 18.88 -5.25
CA SER A 46 13.48 19.11 -6.46
C SER A 46 13.93 20.56 -6.58
N SER A 47 13.03 21.51 -6.36
CA SER A 47 13.36 22.94 -6.40
C SER A 47 14.45 23.29 -5.38
N VAL A 48 14.24 22.95 -4.11
CA VAL A 48 15.20 23.23 -3.03
C VAL A 48 16.58 22.61 -3.32
N THR A 49 16.62 21.35 -3.77
CA THR A 49 17.89 20.69 -4.08
C THR A 49 18.59 21.30 -5.29
N THR A 50 17.83 21.71 -6.32
CA THR A 50 18.37 22.39 -7.51
C THR A 50 18.89 23.78 -7.17
N ASP A 51 18.16 24.56 -6.40
CA ASP A 51 18.55 25.91 -5.99
C ASP A 51 19.83 25.91 -5.15
N LEU A 52 19.99 24.91 -4.27
CA LEU A 52 21.22 24.73 -3.50
C LEU A 52 22.43 24.44 -4.40
N VAL A 53 22.29 23.57 -5.40
CA VAL A 53 23.38 23.16 -6.30
C VAL A 53 23.73 24.25 -7.31
N SER A 54 22.73 25.00 -7.79
CA SER A 54 22.92 26.08 -8.78
C SER A 54 23.31 27.42 -8.17
N GLY A 55 23.06 27.61 -6.88
CA GLY A 55 23.30 28.89 -6.18
C GLY A 55 24.65 28.96 -5.48
N GLY A 56 24.62 29.06 -4.15
CA GLY A 56 25.79 29.32 -3.33
C GLY A 56 26.66 28.11 -2.96
N TRP A 57 26.20 26.87 -3.20
CA TRP A 57 26.94 25.68 -2.81
C TRP A 57 27.36 24.84 -4.02
N GLN A 58 28.65 24.94 -4.36
CA GLN A 58 29.24 24.25 -5.51
C GLN A 58 30.39 23.32 -5.08
N GLY A 59 30.74 22.38 -5.96
CA GLY A 59 31.88 21.49 -5.77
C GLY A 59 31.47 20.06 -5.42
N ALA A 60 32.43 19.22 -5.07
CA ALA A 60 32.26 17.79 -4.86
C ALA A 60 31.19 17.43 -3.81
N ALA A 61 31.10 18.21 -2.74
CA ALA A 61 30.11 18.00 -1.68
C ALA A 61 28.67 18.27 -2.14
N SER A 62 28.48 19.31 -2.96
CA SER A 62 27.19 19.64 -3.58
C SER A 62 26.73 18.52 -4.52
N THR A 63 27.64 18.03 -5.37
CA THR A 63 27.37 16.90 -6.27
C THR A 63 27.01 15.63 -5.50
N ALA A 64 27.72 15.35 -4.42
CA ALA A 64 27.44 14.18 -3.55
C ALA A 64 26.05 14.29 -2.91
N MET A 65 25.67 15.46 -2.44
CA MET A 65 24.33 15.74 -1.90
C MET A 65 23.24 15.52 -2.94
N ALA A 66 23.40 16.09 -4.14
CA ALA A 66 22.43 15.91 -5.22
C ALA A 66 22.26 14.43 -5.61
N SER A 67 23.36 13.68 -5.66
CA SER A 67 23.35 12.25 -5.92
C SER A 67 22.64 11.46 -4.81
N ALA A 68 22.80 11.84 -3.56
CA ALA A 68 22.11 11.23 -2.42
C ALA A 68 20.62 11.59 -2.37
N ALA A 69 20.23 12.77 -2.85
CA ALA A 69 18.84 13.24 -2.92
C ALA A 69 18.03 12.58 -4.05
N ALA A 70 18.68 12.24 -5.16
CA ALA A 70 18.02 11.73 -6.36
C ALA A 70 17.15 10.47 -6.14
N PRO A 71 17.55 9.44 -5.34
CA PRO A 71 16.70 8.30 -5.05
C PRO A 71 15.42 8.66 -4.30
N TYR A 72 15.46 9.64 -3.41
CA TYR A 72 14.28 10.11 -2.68
C TYR A 72 13.29 10.83 -3.61
N LEU A 73 13.77 11.69 -4.48
CA LEU A 73 12.95 12.33 -5.50
C LEU A 73 12.28 11.29 -6.42
N LYS A 74 13.06 10.30 -6.86
CA LYS A 74 12.54 9.19 -7.68
C LYS A 74 11.47 8.40 -6.92
N TRP A 75 11.66 8.16 -5.63
CA TRP A 75 10.66 7.49 -4.80
C TRP A 75 9.37 8.29 -4.69
N LEU A 76 9.44 9.61 -4.41
CA LEU A 76 8.26 10.49 -4.33
C LEU A 76 7.46 10.49 -5.64
N THR A 77 8.15 10.65 -6.78
CA THR A 77 7.48 10.66 -8.09
C THR A 77 6.86 9.31 -8.45
N THR A 78 7.51 8.21 -8.09
CA THR A 78 6.98 6.86 -8.29
C THR A 78 5.76 6.61 -7.40
N ALA A 79 5.82 7.00 -6.13
CA ALA A 79 4.72 6.87 -5.20
C ALA A 79 3.50 7.73 -5.63
N ALA A 80 3.73 8.94 -6.12
CA ALA A 80 2.68 9.79 -6.69
C ALA A 80 1.99 9.13 -7.89
N ALA A 81 2.78 8.59 -8.82
CA ALA A 81 2.25 7.87 -9.98
C ALA A 81 1.43 6.65 -9.59
N GLN A 82 1.89 5.87 -8.62
CA GLN A 82 1.18 4.68 -8.12
C GLN A 82 -0.12 5.03 -7.39
N ALA A 83 -0.12 6.10 -6.59
CA ALA A 83 -1.34 6.62 -5.96
C ALA A 83 -2.37 7.05 -7.02
N GLY A 84 -1.94 7.72 -8.09
CA GLY A 84 -2.79 8.08 -9.23
C GLY A 84 -3.32 6.86 -9.98
N GLN A 85 -2.50 5.82 -10.16
CA GLN A 85 -2.95 4.54 -10.73
C GLN A 85 -3.99 3.86 -9.82
N ALA A 86 -3.76 3.81 -8.51
CA ALA A 86 -4.72 3.26 -7.55
C ALA A 86 -6.06 4.00 -7.63
N ALA A 87 -6.07 5.33 -7.68
CA ALA A 87 -7.28 6.13 -7.87
C ALA A 87 -8.03 5.74 -9.15
N THR A 88 -7.30 5.54 -10.25
CA THR A 88 -7.88 5.13 -11.53
C THR A 88 -8.49 3.73 -11.45
N GLN A 89 -7.79 2.76 -10.85
CA GLN A 89 -8.31 1.40 -10.70
C GLN A 89 -9.56 1.35 -9.82
N VAL A 90 -9.62 2.15 -8.75
CA VAL A 90 -10.83 2.22 -7.91
C VAL A 90 -12.01 2.84 -8.67
N ARG A 91 -11.79 3.84 -9.53
CA ARG A 91 -12.86 4.38 -10.40
C ARG A 91 -13.34 3.36 -11.42
N LEU A 92 -12.43 2.56 -11.99
CA LEU A 92 -12.81 1.46 -12.88
C LEU A 92 -13.62 0.38 -12.15
N ALA A 93 -13.28 0.07 -10.89
CA ALA A 93 -14.06 -0.84 -10.06
C ALA A 93 -15.47 -0.31 -9.78
N ALA A 94 -15.60 0.99 -9.49
CA ALA A 94 -16.89 1.64 -9.32
C ALA A 94 -17.73 1.58 -10.60
N ALA A 95 -17.13 1.87 -11.76
CA ALA A 95 -17.83 1.77 -13.06
C ALA A 95 -18.23 0.33 -13.40
N ALA A 96 -17.40 -0.66 -13.10
CA ALA A 96 -17.73 -2.06 -13.29
C ALA A 96 -18.90 -2.51 -12.40
N PHE A 97 -18.95 -2.04 -11.14
CA PHE A 97 -20.06 -2.29 -10.24
C PHE A 97 -21.36 -1.63 -10.75
N GLU A 98 -21.30 -0.38 -11.21
CA GLU A 98 -22.45 0.34 -11.77
C GLU A 98 -22.99 -0.36 -13.01
N ALA A 99 -22.12 -0.78 -13.91
CA ALA A 99 -22.50 -1.54 -15.10
C ALA A 99 -23.16 -2.88 -14.74
N ALA A 100 -22.62 -3.59 -13.73
CA ALA A 100 -23.21 -4.84 -13.26
C ALA A 100 -24.59 -4.61 -12.62
N LEU A 101 -24.73 -3.58 -11.80
CA LEU A 101 -26.00 -3.20 -11.18
C LEU A 101 -27.07 -2.85 -12.25
N ALA A 102 -26.68 -2.11 -13.29
CA ALA A 102 -27.57 -1.78 -14.40
C ALA A 102 -27.96 -3.00 -15.25
N ALA A 103 -27.06 -3.99 -15.36
CA ALA A 103 -27.32 -5.22 -16.11
C ALA A 103 -28.14 -6.25 -15.32
N THR A 104 -28.22 -6.13 -14.00
CA THR A 104 -28.94 -7.07 -13.12
C THR A 104 -30.44 -6.77 -13.14
N VAL A 105 -31.26 -7.82 -13.09
CA VAL A 105 -32.71 -7.70 -12.98
C VAL A 105 -33.07 -7.14 -11.60
N HIS A 106 -33.89 -6.11 -11.56
CA HIS A 106 -34.29 -5.52 -10.28
C HIS A 106 -35.08 -6.52 -9.41
N PRO A 107 -34.81 -6.65 -8.10
CA PRO A 107 -35.48 -7.62 -7.21
C PRO A 107 -37.02 -7.58 -7.28
N ALA A 108 -37.61 -6.40 -7.47
CA ALA A 108 -39.06 -6.26 -7.60
C ALA A 108 -39.62 -6.93 -8.85
N ALA A 109 -38.87 -6.95 -9.98
CA ALA A 109 -39.31 -7.64 -11.21
C ALA A 109 -39.31 -9.16 -11.00
N ILE A 110 -38.31 -9.70 -10.32
CA ILE A 110 -38.25 -11.13 -9.97
C ILE A 110 -39.42 -11.50 -9.05
N SER A 111 -39.67 -10.70 -8.01
CA SER A 111 -40.79 -10.90 -7.08
C SER A 111 -42.14 -10.83 -7.78
N ALA A 112 -42.32 -9.90 -8.70
CA ALA A 112 -43.55 -9.78 -9.52
C ALA A 112 -43.79 -11.03 -10.39
N ASN A 113 -42.75 -11.53 -11.05
CA ASN A 113 -42.81 -12.76 -11.82
C ASN A 113 -43.23 -13.96 -10.96
N ARG A 114 -42.64 -14.12 -9.76
CA ARG A 114 -42.98 -15.20 -8.83
C ARG A 114 -44.42 -15.09 -8.32
N SER A 115 -44.88 -13.88 -8.00
CA SER A 115 -46.29 -13.65 -7.60
C SER A 115 -47.27 -13.97 -8.74
N GLN A 116 -46.96 -13.57 -9.96
CA GLN A 116 -47.75 -13.89 -11.16
C GLN A 116 -47.79 -15.40 -11.37
N PHE A 117 -46.63 -16.09 -11.30
CA PHE A 117 -46.57 -17.54 -11.44
C PHE A 117 -47.49 -18.26 -10.44
N VAL A 118 -47.41 -17.91 -9.14
CA VAL A 118 -48.27 -18.48 -8.12
C VAL A 118 -49.75 -18.24 -8.42
N SER A 119 -50.10 -17.02 -8.81
CA SER A 119 -51.50 -16.67 -9.18
C SER A 119 -52.01 -17.52 -10.35
N LEU A 120 -51.21 -17.71 -11.39
CA LEU A 120 -51.55 -18.53 -12.54
C LEU A 120 -51.74 -20.00 -12.19
N VAL A 121 -50.87 -20.54 -11.31
CA VAL A 121 -50.96 -21.92 -10.86
C VAL A 121 -52.23 -22.14 -10.02
N VAL A 122 -52.50 -21.24 -9.06
CA VAL A 122 -53.69 -21.37 -8.17
C VAL A 122 -55.01 -21.24 -8.98
N SER A 123 -55.03 -20.40 -10.02
CA SER A 123 -56.24 -20.23 -10.85
C SER A 123 -56.37 -21.26 -11.96
N ASN A 124 -55.44 -22.19 -12.13
CA ASN A 124 -55.43 -23.19 -13.21
C ASN A 124 -56.31 -24.43 -12.95
N LEU A 125 -57.58 -24.20 -12.59
CA LEU A 125 -58.50 -25.28 -12.23
C LEU A 125 -58.86 -26.22 -13.38
N LEU A 126 -58.83 -25.73 -14.60
CA LEU A 126 -59.19 -26.49 -15.81
C LEU A 126 -58.01 -26.70 -16.78
N GLY A 127 -56.77 -26.39 -16.32
CA GLY A 127 -55.56 -26.57 -17.14
C GLY A 127 -55.34 -25.48 -18.22
N GLN A 128 -56.18 -24.45 -18.29
CA GLN A 128 -56.15 -23.44 -19.38
C GLN A 128 -55.00 -22.45 -19.22
N ASN A 129 -54.43 -22.32 -18.02
CA ASN A 129 -53.32 -21.41 -17.77
C ASN A 129 -51.93 -22.02 -18.07
N ALA A 130 -51.84 -23.27 -18.51
CA ALA A 130 -50.58 -23.94 -18.78
C ALA A 130 -49.61 -23.15 -19.71
N PRO A 131 -50.05 -22.52 -20.81
CA PRO A 131 -49.15 -21.71 -21.61
C PRO A 131 -48.62 -20.46 -20.88
N ALA A 132 -49.45 -19.82 -20.07
CA ALA A 132 -49.08 -18.64 -19.30
C ALA A 132 -48.12 -19.00 -18.13
N ILE A 133 -48.30 -20.16 -17.50
CA ILE A 133 -47.39 -20.70 -16.51
C ILE A 133 -46.03 -20.97 -17.14
N ALA A 134 -45.98 -21.65 -18.30
CA ALA A 134 -44.73 -21.89 -19.00
C ALA A 134 -44.02 -20.60 -19.42
N ALA A 135 -44.78 -19.56 -19.85
CA ALA A 135 -44.23 -18.26 -20.18
C ALA A 135 -43.62 -17.55 -18.94
N ALA A 136 -44.24 -17.64 -17.76
CA ALA A 136 -43.72 -17.10 -16.50
C ALA A 136 -42.45 -17.80 -16.06
N GLU A 137 -42.37 -19.13 -16.24
CA GLU A 137 -41.14 -19.90 -15.95
C GLU A 137 -40.01 -19.53 -16.93
N ALA A 138 -40.28 -19.44 -18.22
CA ALA A 138 -39.31 -19.04 -19.22
C ALA A 138 -38.75 -17.62 -18.93
N ALA A 139 -39.63 -16.70 -18.52
CA ALA A 139 -39.20 -15.35 -18.12
C ALA A 139 -38.29 -15.39 -16.87
N TYR A 140 -38.58 -16.26 -15.92
CA TYR A 140 -37.72 -16.44 -14.73
C TYR A 140 -36.34 -16.99 -15.10
N GLU A 141 -36.28 -18.00 -15.97
CA GLU A 141 -35.00 -18.53 -16.46
C GLU A 141 -34.18 -17.48 -17.20
N GLN A 142 -34.84 -16.60 -17.98
CA GLN A 142 -34.16 -15.46 -18.63
C GLN A 142 -33.61 -14.48 -17.62
N MET A 143 -34.36 -14.13 -16.57
CA MET A 143 -33.88 -13.26 -15.49
C MET A 143 -32.69 -13.90 -14.77
N TRP A 144 -32.74 -15.21 -14.51
CA TRP A 144 -31.63 -15.94 -13.91
C TRP A 144 -30.38 -15.90 -14.79
N ALA A 145 -30.51 -16.22 -16.08
CA ALA A 145 -29.39 -16.18 -17.02
C ALA A 145 -28.77 -14.77 -17.11
N GLN A 146 -29.61 -13.73 -17.11
CA GLN A 146 -29.16 -12.34 -17.13
C GLN A 146 -28.34 -11.98 -15.88
N ASP A 147 -28.84 -12.31 -14.69
CA ASP A 147 -28.16 -12.05 -13.42
C ASP A 147 -26.84 -12.83 -13.32
N VAL A 148 -26.83 -14.09 -13.75
CA VAL A 148 -25.61 -14.89 -13.81
C VAL A 148 -24.55 -14.25 -14.71
N ALA A 149 -24.96 -13.78 -15.89
CA ALA A 149 -24.07 -13.09 -16.83
C ALA A 149 -23.52 -11.78 -16.23
N ALA A 150 -24.38 -10.96 -15.59
CA ALA A 150 -23.97 -9.74 -14.89
C ALA A 150 -22.93 -10.00 -13.79
N MET A 151 -23.16 -11.02 -12.96
CA MET A 151 -22.27 -11.40 -11.86
C MET A 151 -20.92 -11.93 -12.34
N PHE A 152 -20.89 -12.74 -13.41
CA PHE A 152 -19.63 -13.20 -13.98
C PHE A 152 -18.86 -12.07 -14.67
N GLY A 153 -19.56 -11.17 -15.37
CA GLY A 153 -18.98 -9.98 -15.98
C GLY A 153 -18.33 -9.07 -14.93
N TYR A 154 -19.04 -8.78 -13.84
CA TYR A 154 -18.52 -8.02 -12.71
C TYR A 154 -17.28 -8.67 -12.07
N ARG A 155 -17.35 -9.97 -11.81
CA ARG A 155 -16.22 -10.71 -11.24
C ARG A 155 -14.99 -10.62 -12.15
N SER A 156 -15.13 -10.90 -13.44
CA SER A 156 -14.02 -10.82 -14.40
C SER A 156 -13.41 -9.43 -14.47
N GLY A 157 -14.26 -8.38 -14.50
CA GLY A 157 -13.81 -6.98 -14.43
C GLY A 157 -13.04 -6.68 -13.14
N ALA A 158 -13.58 -7.08 -11.99
CA ALA A 158 -12.94 -6.87 -10.70
C ALA A 158 -11.59 -7.62 -10.57
N GLU A 159 -11.49 -8.86 -11.07
CA GLU A 159 -10.24 -9.64 -11.11
C GLU A 159 -9.19 -8.94 -11.99
N SER A 160 -9.57 -8.43 -13.17
CA SER A 160 -8.68 -7.68 -14.06
C SER A 160 -8.18 -6.38 -13.41
N ILE A 161 -9.06 -5.63 -12.75
CA ILE A 161 -8.72 -4.40 -12.05
C ILE A 161 -7.78 -4.68 -10.88
N ALA A 162 -8.05 -5.72 -10.10
CA ALA A 162 -7.20 -6.14 -8.99
C ALA A 162 -5.79 -6.56 -9.46
N ALA A 163 -5.70 -7.27 -10.58
CA ALA A 163 -4.43 -7.67 -11.18
C ALA A 163 -3.61 -6.49 -11.70
N ALA A 164 -4.26 -5.38 -12.07
CA ALA A 164 -3.59 -4.16 -12.51
C ALA A 164 -3.07 -3.28 -11.35
N LEU A 165 -3.45 -3.56 -10.11
CA LEU A 165 -2.91 -2.88 -8.94
C LEU A 165 -1.47 -3.33 -8.70
N THR A 166 -0.53 -2.39 -8.90
CA THR A 166 0.88 -2.63 -8.58
C THR A 166 1.12 -2.40 -7.09
N PRO A 167 1.78 -3.33 -6.38
CA PRO A 167 2.18 -3.11 -4.99
C PRO A 167 3.06 -1.88 -4.87
N PHE A 168 2.90 -1.09 -3.83
CA PHE A 168 3.86 -0.02 -3.52
C PHE A 168 5.24 -0.65 -3.30
N PRO A 169 6.30 -0.13 -3.95
CA PRO A 169 7.64 -0.70 -3.80
C PRO A 169 8.17 -0.42 -2.39
N LEU A 170 8.00 -1.37 -1.52
CA LEU A 170 8.62 -1.36 -0.18
C LEU A 170 10.16 -1.32 -0.28
N GLN A 171 10.73 -1.71 -1.43
CA GLN A 171 12.17 -1.62 -1.70
C GLN A 171 12.70 -0.18 -1.77
N ALA A 172 11.88 0.81 -2.13
CA ALA A 172 12.29 2.22 -2.03
C ALA A 172 12.36 2.67 -0.56
N ALA A 173 11.46 2.17 0.29
CA ALA A 173 11.57 2.35 1.74
C ALA A 173 12.80 1.60 2.30
N GLY A 174 13.17 0.46 1.73
CA GLY A 174 14.42 -0.26 2.04
C GLY A 174 15.67 0.57 1.76
N SER A 175 15.69 1.35 0.67
CA SER A 175 16.80 2.26 0.35
C SER A 175 16.83 3.50 1.27
N VAL A 176 15.69 4.00 1.71
CA VAL A 176 15.61 5.07 2.71
C VAL A 176 15.95 4.54 4.12
N VAL A 177 15.58 3.29 4.41
CA VAL A 177 15.92 2.61 5.68
C VAL A 177 17.40 2.18 5.72
N THR A 178 18.10 2.09 4.59
CA THR A 178 19.56 1.89 4.53
C THR A 178 20.33 3.21 4.53
N ALA A 179 19.67 4.34 4.35
CA ALA A 179 20.30 5.65 4.34
C ALA A 179 20.79 6.03 5.74
N ASN A 180 21.92 6.72 5.77
CA ASN A 180 22.39 7.41 6.96
C ASN A 180 21.56 8.67 7.20
N LEU A 181 21.18 8.94 8.44
CA LEU A 181 20.54 10.19 8.86
C LEU A 181 21.54 11.05 9.62
N GLY A 182 21.94 12.18 9.03
CA GLY A 182 22.94 13.10 9.57
C GLY A 182 24.14 13.29 8.63
N PHE A 183 25.22 13.93 9.15
CA PHE A 183 26.36 14.34 8.34
C PHE A 183 27.56 13.41 8.52
N ALA A 184 28.35 13.22 7.45
CA ALA A 184 29.65 12.54 7.46
C ALA A 184 29.61 11.09 8.02
N ASN A 185 28.50 10.38 7.83
CA ASN A 185 28.41 8.97 8.17
C ASN A 185 28.95 8.11 7.02
N VAL A 186 29.65 7.03 7.34
CA VAL A 186 30.17 6.02 6.41
C VAL A 186 29.59 4.67 6.78
N GLY A 187 28.98 3.94 5.83
CA GLY A 187 28.26 2.69 6.04
C GLY A 187 26.75 2.86 5.93
N PHE A 188 25.96 2.04 6.63
CA PHE A 188 24.51 1.98 6.49
C PHE A 188 23.78 2.22 7.82
N ARG A 189 22.60 2.84 7.75
CA ARG A 189 21.67 2.99 8.88
C ARG A 189 22.27 3.67 10.11
N ASN A 190 23.16 4.62 9.90
CA ASN A 190 23.66 5.44 10.99
C ASN A 190 22.75 6.64 11.22
N PHE A 191 22.45 6.94 12.46
CA PHE A 191 21.69 8.11 12.89
C PHE A 191 22.57 9.04 13.74
N GLY A 192 22.83 10.25 13.24
CA GLY A 192 23.73 11.24 13.86
C GLY A 192 24.89 11.59 12.97
N ASN A 193 26.03 12.03 13.54
CA ASN A 193 27.10 12.60 12.73
C ASN A 193 28.43 11.86 12.89
N GLY A 194 29.16 11.69 11.77
CA GLY A 194 30.52 11.17 11.80
C GLY A 194 30.67 9.72 12.27
N ASN A 195 29.64 8.89 12.11
CA ASN A 195 29.74 7.48 12.42
C ASN A 195 30.36 6.71 11.24
N VAL A 196 31.18 5.72 11.55
CA VAL A 196 31.81 4.81 10.57
C VAL A 196 31.46 3.38 10.93
N GLY A 197 30.75 2.68 10.03
CA GLY A 197 30.18 1.35 10.22
C GLY A 197 28.67 1.38 10.05
N ASP A 198 27.99 0.40 10.61
CA ASP A 198 26.56 0.20 10.38
C ASP A 198 25.75 0.30 11.68
N TYR A 199 24.50 0.79 11.58
CA TYR A 199 23.53 0.80 12.68
C TYR A 199 23.97 1.60 13.93
N ASN A 200 24.78 2.64 13.79
CA ASN A 200 25.15 3.48 14.92
C ASN A 200 24.11 4.57 15.19
N LEU A 201 23.79 4.80 16.44
CA LEU A 201 22.95 5.89 16.93
C LEU A 201 23.79 6.85 17.79
N GLY A 202 23.96 8.09 17.31
CA GLY A 202 24.75 9.12 17.99
C GLY A 202 25.88 9.66 17.13
N SER A 203 27.01 10.04 17.71
CA SER A 203 28.04 10.74 16.94
C SER A 203 29.46 10.20 17.18
N GLY A 204 30.24 10.12 16.08
CA GLY A 204 31.63 9.75 16.14
C GLY A 204 31.93 8.30 16.55
N ASN A 205 31.00 7.40 16.33
CA ASN A 205 31.22 5.99 16.61
C ASN A 205 31.99 5.32 15.46
N LEU A 206 32.90 4.43 15.80
CA LEU A 206 33.70 3.64 14.86
C LEU A 206 33.46 2.16 15.12
N GLY A 207 32.80 1.48 14.20
CA GLY A 207 32.29 0.12 14.32
C GLY A 207 30.77 0.08 14.13
N SER A 208 30.11 -0.97 14.54
CA SER A 208 28.68 -1.16 14.27
C SER A 208 27.84 -1.29 15.54
N GLU A 209 26.55 -0.95 15.44
CA GLU A 209 25.58 -1.16 16.53
C GLU A 209 25.90 -0.39 17.83
N ASN A 210 26.62 0.74 17.75
CA ASN A 210 26.92 1.56 18.93
C ASN A 210 25.80 2.59 19.15
N VAL A 211 25.49 2.83 20.43
CA VAL A 211 24.56 3.86 20.90
C VAL A 211 25.29 4.84 21.79
N GLY A 212 25.32 6.12 21.39
CA GLY A 212 26.00 7.18 22.13
C GLY A 212 27.09 7.85 21.30
N GLY A 213 28.27 8.14 21.90
CA GLY A 213 29.29 8.90 21.19
C GLY A 213 30.71 8.40 21.39
N SER A 214 31.53 8.54 20.33
CA SER A 214 32.97 8.23 20.36
C SER A 214 33.29 6.81 20.84
N ASN A 215 32.43 5.85 20.59
CA ASN A 215 32.69 4.45 20.87
C ASN A 215 33.52 3.83 19.75
N ILE A 216 34.46 2.94 20.10
CA ILE A 216 35.31 2.18 19.17
C ILE A 216 35.04 0.69 19.37
N GLY A 217 34.67 -0.02 18.32
CA GLY A 217 34.21 -1.41 18.33
C GLY A 217 32.71 -1.50 18.14
N SER A 218 32.11 -2.64 18.41
CA SER A 218 30.69 -2.87 18.12
C SER A 218 29.86 -3.18 19.36
N GLY A 219 28.59 -2.77 19.35
CA GLY A 219 27.61 -3.08 20.40
C GLY A 219 27.79 -2.28 21.70
N ASN A 220 28.52 -1.16 21.71
CA ASN A 220 28.72 -0.36 22.91
C ASN A 220 27.56 0.62 23.13
N ILE A 221 27.18 0.84 24.37
CA ILE A 221 26.20 1.81 24.82
C ILE A 221 26.86 2.81 25.77
N GLY A 222 26.83 4.10 25.39
CA GLY A 222 27.41 5.19 26.18
C GLY A 222 28.47 5.97 25.43
N PHE A 223 29.54 6.41 26.11
CA PHE A 223 30.50 7.30 25.48
C PHE A 223 31.95 6.84 25.73
N GLY A 224 32.78 6.88 24.66
CA GLY A 224 34.20 6.63 24.75
C GLY A 224 34.57 5.19 25.13
N ASN A 225 33.70 4.24 24.95
CA ASN A 225 34.04 2.84 25.19
C ASN A 225 34.89 2.32 24.03
N SER A 226 35.89 1.47 24.33
CA SER A 226 36.81 0.96 23.31
C SER A 226 37.20 -0.49 23.59
N GLY A 227 37.67 -1.18 22.56
CA GLY A 227 38.15 -2.54 22.68
C GLY A 227 39.23 -2.87 21.65
N PRO A 228 39.75 -4.10 21.67
CA PRO A 228 40.95 -4.48 20.92
C PRO A 228 40.70 -4.59 19.41
N ALA A 229 39.44 -4.63 18.96
CA ALA A 229 39.11 -4.77 17.53
C ALA A 229 37.86 -4.00 17.16
N LEU A 230 37.88 -3.38 15.97
CA LEU A 230 36.76 -2.58 15.44
C LEU A 230 35.49 -3.40 15.12
N THR A 231 35.66 -4.69 14.85
CA THR A 231 34.57 -5.60 14.44
C THR A 231 34.13 -6.55 15.56
N ALA A 232 34.80 -6.53 16.70
CA ALA A 232 34.40 -7.36 17.85
C ALA A 232 33.19 -6.76 18.55
N ALA A 233 32.21 -7.60 18.89
CA ALA A 233 31.12 -7.23 19.77
C ALA A 233 31.68 -7.03 21.19
N LEU A 234 31.81 -5.77 21.61
CA LEU A 234 32.41 -5.42 22.90
C LEU A 234 31.38 -5.31 24.01
N ASN A 235 30.16 -4.88 23.66
CA ASN A 235 29.00 -4.79 24.56
C ASN A 235 29.28 -4.04 25.88
N ASN A 236 30.14 -3.03 25.83
CA ASN A 236 30.37 -2.19 27.01
C ASN A 236 29.22 -1.23 27.22
N ILE A 237 28.80 -1.04 28.45
CA ILE A 237 27.72 -0.12 28.84
C ILE A 237 28.30 0.89 29.84
N GLY A 238 28.30 2.18 29.48
CA GLY A 238 28.77 3.26 30.36
C GLY A 238 29.77 4.17 29.69
N PHE A 239 30.79 4.62 30.43
CA PHE A 239 31.71 5.65 29.96
C PHE A 239 33.17 5.21 30.10
N GLY A 240 33.93 5.31 29.00
CA GLY A 240 35.38 5.10 29.03
C GLY A 240 35.82 3.68 29.40
N ASN A 241 34.99 2.68 29.16
CA ASN A 241 35.37 1.30 29.41
C ASN A 241 36.27 0.77 28.30
N THR A 242 37.26 -0.04 28.65
CA THR A 242 38.18 -0.68 27.70
C THR A 242 38.11 -2.20 27.84
N GLY A 243 37.96 -2.91 26.74
CA GLY A 243 37.78 -4.37 26.73
C GLY A 243 36.38 -4.79 26.33
N SER A 244 35.83 -5.83 26.95
CA SER A 244 34.52 -6.38 26.57
C SER A 244 33.60 -6.60 27.76
N ASN A 245 32.30 -6.44 27.58
CA ASN A 245 31.23 -6.72 28.56
C ASN A 245 31.35 -5.94 29.89
N ASN A 246 32.02 -4.79 29.89
CA ASN A 246 32.12 -3.94 31.07
C ASN A 246 30.88 -3.09 31.26
N ILE A 247 30.41 -2.94 32.49
CA ILE A 247 29.33 -2.05 32.90
C ILE A 247 29.84 -1.04 33.91
N GLY A 248 29.69 0.27 33.63
CA GLY A 248 30.09 1.34 34.55
C GLY A 248 31.02 2.35 33.91
N PHE A 249 31.99 2.83 34.69
CA PHE A 249 32.88 3.93 34.33
C PHE A 249 34.35 3.49 34.43
N GLY A 250 35.11 3.65 33.34
CA GLY A 250 36.55 3.47 33.34
C GLY A 250 37.03 2.05 33.63
N ASN A 251 36.21 1.04 33.47
CA ASN A 251 36.63 -0.35 33.69
C ASN A 251 37.52 -0.81 32.53
N SER A 252 38.51 -1.66 32.85
CA SER A 252 39.34 -2.32 31.84
C SER A 252 39.41 -3.82 32.12
N GLY A 253 39.08 -4.61 31.09
CA GLY A 253 39.06 -6.07 31.21
C GLY A 253 38.04 -6.68 30.25
N ASN A 254 37.91 -8.00 30.34
CA ASN A 254 36.92 -8.78 29.54
C ASN A 254 35.98 -9.50 30.49
#